data_2490fda7f5796eb556605ca260aedbe8
#
_entry.id   2490fda7f5796eb556605ca260aedbe8
#
_cell.length_a   1.000
_cell.length_b   1.000
_cell.length_c   1.000
_cell.angle_alpha   90.00
_cell.angle_beta   90.00
_cell.angle_gamma   90.00
#
_symmetry.space_group_name_H-M   'P 1'
#
loop_
_entity.id
_entity.type
_entity.pdbx_description
1 polymer ?
#
loop_
_entity_poly.entity_id
_entity_poly.type
_entity_poly.pdbx_seq_one_letter_code
_entity_poly.pdbx_strand_id
1 'polypeptide(L)'
;SRRGEEEIIRKILEKEMPVRDIKAPGTLEGGDVLVTDQGIIFVGETKRTNRNGINQLARYLPHINVEVVPVSSILHLMSACSYLGNKTIVMCPKYVDPSIFQGFKLIKVPEEEVYATNLLYIGDKKVLMPEGYPKTRDKLRKAGFKPIEVNLSEFWKGDGGVTCLSLPF
;
A
#
# COMPACT_ATOMS: atom_id res chain seq x y z
N SER A 1 21.58 3.57 -5.84
CA SER A 1 21.39 2.55 -4.80
C SER A 1 20.87 3.21 -3.54
N ARG A 2 19.79 2.74 -2.97
CA ARG A 2 19.16 3.30 -1.76
C ARG A 2 19.65 2.57 -0.48
N ARG A 3 20.74 1.84 -0.58
CA ARG A 3 21.34 1.14 0.57
C ARG A 3 21.81 2.14 1.63
N GLY A 4 21.43 1.90 2.89
CA GLY A 4 21.79 2.73 4.04
C GLY A 4 20.78 3.82 4.39
N GLU A 5 19.74 4.06 3.55
CA GLU A 5 18.65 4.98 3.92
C GLU A 5 17.89 4.46 5.16
N GLU A 6 17.75 3.14 5.28
CA GLU A 6 17.10 2.47 6.39
C GLU A 6 17.80 2.72 7.74
N GLU A 7 19.11 2.91 7.78
CA GLU A 7 19.86 3.14 9.02
C GLU A 7 19.51 4.48 9.69
N ILE A 8 19.25 5.50 8.89
CA ILE A 8 18.88 6.83 9.40
C ILE A 8 17.46 6.75 10.01
N ILE A 9 16.54 6.16 9.28
CA ILE A 9 15.15 5.99 9.74
C ILE A 9 15.11 5.13 11.00
N ARG A 10 15.88 4.03 11.03
CA ARG A 10 16.04 3.16 12.19
C ARG A 10 16.43 3.95 13.46
N LYS A 11 17.50 4.76 13.39
CA LYS A 11 17.97 5.55 14.52
C LYS A 11 16.93 6.53 15.08
N ILE A 12 16.01 6.99 14.22
CA ILE A 12 14.90 7.86 14.65
C ILE A 12 13.83 7.01 15.33
N LEU A 13 13.38 5.92 14.68
CA LEU A 13 12.28 5.10 15.17
C LEU A 13 12.60 4.32 16.43
N GLU A 14 13.87 3.89 16.63
CA GLU A 14 14.28 3.17 17.85
C GLU A 14 14.11 4.00 19.14
N LYS A 15 13.99 5.31 19.04
CA LYS A 15 13.69 6.21 20.17
C LYS A 15 12.23 6.17 20.59
N GLU A 16 11.34 5.81 19.66
CA GLU A 16 9.89 5.87 19.82
C GLU A 16 9.26 4.47 19.98
N MET A 17 9.86 3.45 19.32
CA MET A 17 9.28 2.12 19.26
C MET A 17 10.32 1.01 19.02
N PRO A 18 10.01 -0.25 19.40
CA PRO A 18 10.87 -1.39 19.06
C PRO A 18 10.95 -1.59 17.53
N VAL A 19 12.16 -1.61 16.99
CA VAL A 19 12.43 -1.85 15.57
C VAL A 19 12.89 -3.29 15.35
N ARG A 20 12.45 -3.91 14.25
CA ARG A 20 12.87 -5.24 13.80
C ARG A 20 13.36 -5.16 12.37
N ASP A 21 14.41 -5.91 12.04
CA ASP A 21 14.98 -5.95 10.70
C ASP A 21 14.56 -7.20 9.96
N ILE A 22 14.30 -7.04 8.67
CA ILE A 22 14.23 -8.16 7.74
C ILE A 22 15.67 -8.50 7.32
N LYS A 23 16.10 -9.73 7.61
CA LYS A 23 17.47 -10.19 7.36
C LYS A 23 17.55 -11.01 6.08
N ALA A 24 18.69 -10.91 5.40
CA ALA A 24 18.97 -11.73 4.22
C ALA A 24 18.79 -13.23 4.51
N PRO A 25 18.26 -14.04 3.57
CA PRO A 25 17.93 -13.69 2.19
C PRO A 25 16.55 -13.03 2.03
N GLY A 26 15.85 -12.69 3.12
CA GLY A 26 14.58 -11.99 3.08
C GLY A 26 14.75 -10.57 2.55
N THR A 27 13.79 -10.14 1.73
CA THR A 27 13.61 -8.75 1.29
C THR A 27 12.17 -8.33 1.49
N LEU A 28 11.94 -7.10 1.92
CA LEU A 28 10.62 -6.52 2.13
C LEU A 28 10.68 -5.02 1.89
N GLU A 29 9.84 -4.50 1.01
CA GLU A 29 9.66 -3.06 0.81
C GLU A 29 8.30 -2.61 1.33
N GLY A 30 8.22 -1.43 1.96
CA GLY A 30 7.00 -0.89 2.55
C GLY A 30 5.86 -0.71 1.55
N GLY A 31 6.16 -0.45 0.27
CA GLY A 31 5.19 -0.38 -0.80
C GLY A 31 4.44 -1.68 -1.10
N ASP A 32 4.94 -2.81 -0.58
CA ASP A 32 4.28 -4.11 -0.68
C ASP A 32 3.46 -4.47 0.56
N VAL A 33 3.43 -3.64 1.60
CA VAL A 33 2.77 -3.93 2.88
C VAL A 33 1.50 -3.10 3.03
N LEU A 34 0.36 -3.71 2.80
CA LEU A 34 -0.96 -3.09 2.97
C LEU A 34 -1.54 -3.45 4.33
N VAL A 35 -1.42 -2.52 5.28
CA VAL A 35 -1.94 -2.68 6.65
C VAL A 35 -3.42 -2.38 6.70
N THR A 36 -4.20 -3.20 7.41
CA THR A 36 -5.62 -2.95 7.66
C THR A 36 -5.91 -2.87 9.16
N ASP A 37 -7.04 -2.27 9.52
CA ASP A 37 -7.57 -2.24 10.90
C ASP A 37 -8.37 -3.51 11.26
N GLN A 38 -8.28 -4.56 10.42
CA GLN A 38 -9.03 -5.81 10.59
C GLN A 38 -8.17 -6.97 11.14
N GLY A 39 -6.97 -6.69 11.65
CA GLY A 39 -6.03 -7.71 12.08
C GLY A 39 -5.42 -8.53 10.93
N ILE A 40 -5.50 -8.02 9.72
CA ILE A 40 -4.93 -8.61 8.51
C ILE A 40 -3.97 -7.62 7.87
N ILE A 41 -2.81 -8.12 7.44
CA ILE A 41 -1.87 -7.40 6.60
C ILE A 41 -1.75 -8.18 5.29
N PHE A 42 -2.01 -7.53 4.17
CA PHE A 42 -1.74 -8.07 2.84
C PHE A 42 -0.33 -7.68 2.41
N VAL A 43 0.46 -8.66 1.96
CA VAL A 43 1.84 -8.40 1.54
C VAL A 43 2.05 -8.89 0.12
N GLY A 44 2.44 -7.96 -0.75
CA GLY A 44 2.77 -8.25 -2.13
C GLY A 44 4.02 -9.10 -2.25
N GLU A 45 3.94 -10.25 -2.93
CA GLU A 45 5.11 -10.98 -3.38
C GLU A 45 5.52 -10.45 -4.76
N THR A 46 6.63 -9.71 -4.79
CA THR A 46 7.11 -8.95 -5.94
C THR A 46 8.58 -9.25 -6.21
N LYS A 47 9.18 -8.55 -7.16
CA LYS A 47 10.64 -8.59 -7.34
C LYS A 47 11.41 -7.91 -6.19
N ARG A 48 10.72 -7.11 -5.37
CA ARG A 48 11.29 -6.34 -4.25
C ARG A 48 11.05 -6.99 -2.90
N THR A 49 9.97 -7.75 -2.78
CA THR A 49 9.56 -8.45 -1.56
C THR A 49 9.43 -9.93 -1.84
N ASN A 50 10.22 -10.74 -1.16
CA ASN A 50 10.23 -12.18 -1.35
C ASN A 50 9.56 -12.94 -0.18
N ARG A 51 9.26 -14.21 -0.40
CA ARG A 51 8.62 -15.08 0.59
C ARG A 51 9.38 -15.15 1.92
N ASN A 52 10.72 -15.11 1.90
CA ASN A 52 11.51 -15.09 3.12
C ASN A 52 11.29 -13.83 3.95
N GLY A 53 11.21 -12.66 3.31
CA GLY A 53 10.89 -11.41 4.00
C GLY A 53 9.50 -11.42 4.59
N ILE A 54 8.50 -11.91 3.83
CA ILE A 54 7.11 -12.04 4.29
C ILE A 54 7.02 -12.97 5.51
N ASN A 55 7.71 -14.11 5.48
CA ASN A 55 7.74 -15.06 6.60
C ASN A 55 8.39 -14.46 7.85
N GLN A 56 9.40 -13.61 7.72
CA GLN A 56 10.00 -12.90 8.84
C GLN A 56 9.02 -11.88 9.43
N LEU A 57 8.34 -11.11 8.60
CA LEU A 57 7.29 -10.18 9.03
C LEU A 57 6.21 -10.92 9.84
N ALA A 58 5.70 -12.03 9.32
CA ALA A 58 4.68 -12.83 10.01
C ALA A 58 5.13 -13.33 11.39
N ARG A 59 6.40 -13.73 11.54
CA ARG A 59 6.97 -14.11 12.85
C ARG A 59 7.07 -12.95 13.82
N TYR A 60 7.31 -11.74 13.34
CA TYR A 60 7.35 -10.54 14.18
C TYR A 60 5.97 -10.08 14.63
N LEU A 61 4.92 -10.51 13.93
CA LEU A 61 3.53 -10.12 14.16
C LEU A 61 2.63 -11.34 14.43
N PRO A 62 2.87 -12.14 15.49
CA PRO A 62 2.21 -13.44 15.69
C PRO A 62 0.69 -13.35 15.91
N HIS A 63 0.16 -12.17 16.21
CA HIS A 63 -1.27 -11.93 16.43
C HIS A 63 -1.98 -11.30 15.22
N ILE A 64 -1.27 -11.11 14.10
CA ILE A 64 -1.79 -10.51 12.89
C ILE A 64 -1.75 -11.55 11.78
N ASN A 65 -2.85 -11.69 11.04
CA ASN A 65 -2.87 -12.55 9.87
C ASN A 65 -2.11 -11.87 8.72
N VAL A 66 -1.07 -12.52 8.20
CA VAL A 66 -0.29 -12.03 7.05
C VAL A 66 -0.68 -12.84 5.83
N GLU A 67 -1.42 -12.19 4.92
CA GLU A 67 -1.89 -12.75 3.66
C GLU A 67 -0.96 -12.36 2.51
N VAL A 68 -0.52 -13.35 1.75
CA VAL A 68 0.37 -13.12 0.61
C VAL A 68 -0.44 -12.84 -0.64
N VAL A 69 -0.09 -11.74 -1.31
CA VAL A 69 -0.72 -11.31 -2.56
C VAL A 69 0.28 -11.47 -3.71
N PRO A 70 0.08 -12.39 -4.65
CA PRO A 70 0.87 -12.43 -5.86
C PRO A 70 0.68 -11.15 -6.68
N VAL A 71 1.76 -10.45 -6.98
CA VAL A 71 1.74 -9.21 -7.76
C VAL A 71 2.60 -9.38 -8.99
N SER A 72 2.02 -9.11 -10.16
CA SER A 72 2.72 -9.21 -11.43
C SER A 72 2.62 -7.91 -12.22
N SER A 73 3.67 -7.60 -12.98
CA SER A 73 3.68 -6.49 -13.95
C SER A 73 3.50 -5.09 -13.39
N ILE A 74 3.66 -4.91 -12.07
CA ILE A 74 3.65 -3.61 -11.40
C ILE A 74 4.73 -3.62 -10.29
N LEU A 75 5.20 -2.43 -9.88
CA LEU A 75 6.36 -2.31 -8.99
C LEU A 75 6.08 -2.84 -7.58
N HIS A 76 4.96 -2.43 -6.98
CA HIS A 76 4.55 -2.78 -5.61
C HIS A 76 3.06 -3.09 -5.53
N LEU A 77 2.63 -3.78 -4.48
CA LEU A 77 1.22 -4.02 -4.18
C LEU A 77 0.44 -2.70 -4.08
N MET A 78 0.99 -1.70 -3.37
CA MET A 78 0.33 -0.40 -3.19
C MET A 78 0.35 0.48 -4.45
N SER A 79 0.98 0.04 -5.54
CA SER A 79 0.77 0.62 -6.86
C SER A 79 -0.50 0.12 -7.54
N ALA A 80 -1.14 -0.92 -6.99
CA ALA A 80 -2.36 -1.54 -7.53
C ALA A 80 -3.53 -1.56 -6.54
N CYS A 81 -3.31 -1.24 -5.27
CA CYS A 81 -4.38 -1.17 -4.27
C CYS A 81 -4.02 -0.28 -3.08
N SER A 82 -5.04 0.19 -2.36
CA SER A 82 -4.93 0.92 -1.10
C SER A 82 -6.08 0.59 -0.17
N TYR A 83 -5.84 0.60 1.14
CA TYR A 83 -6.86 0.43 2.16
C TYR A 83 -7.39 1.79 2.64
N LEU A 84 -8.72 1.95 2.70
CA LEU A 84 -9.38 3.21 3.07
C LEU A 84 -10.15 3.15 4.39
N GLY A 85 -9.86 2.16 5.24
CA GLY A 85 -10.63 1.94 6.46
C GLY A 85 -11.98 1.24 6.21
N ASN A 86 -12.67 0.87 7.29
CA ASN A 86 -14.00 0.26 7.26
C ASN A 86 -14.14 -0.89 6.25
N LYS A 87 -13.17 -1.80 6.21
CA LYS A 87 -13.12 -2.95 5.29
C LYS A 87 -13.20 -2.53 3.80
N THR A 88 -12.70 -1.37 3.43
CA THR A 88 -12.77 -0.90 2.04
C THR A 88 -11.38 -0.86 1.41
N ILE A 89 -11.21 -1.57 0.30
CA ILE A 89 -9.99 -1.59 -0.52
C ILE A 89 -10.31 -1.01 -1.90
N VAL A 90 -9.49 -0.07 -2.35
CA VAL A 90 -9.44 0.36 -3.75
C VAL A 90 -8.41 -0.48 -4.47
N MET A 91 -8.73 -1.01 -5.64
CA MET A 91 -7.80 -1.88 -6.35
C MET A 91 -8.04 -1.90 -7.85
N CYS A 92 -7.01 -2.25 -8.61
CA CYS A 92 -7.09 -2.50 -10.04
C CYS A 92 -7.06 -4.02 -10.32
N PRO A 93 -8.18 -4.62 -10.82
CA PRO A 93 -8.29 -6.08 -11.00
C PRO A 93 -7.32 -6.68 -12.01
N LYS A 94 -6.69 -5.86 -12.84
CA LYS A 94 -5.68 -6.32 -13.79
C LYS A 94 -4.41 -6.84 -13.11
N TYR A 95 -4.03 -6.23 -12.00
CA TYR A 95 -2.74 -6.46 -11.33
C TYR A 95 -2.85 -7.31 -10.07
N VAL A 96 -4.03 -7.35 -9.46
CA VAL A 96 -4.29 -8.10 -8.23
C VAL A 96 -5.63 -8.81 -8.33
N ASP A 97 -5.68 -10.10 -7.97
CA ASP A 97 -6.92 -10.88 -7.98
C ASP A 97 -7.86 -10.38 -6.87
N PRO A 98 -9.07 -9.90 -7.22
CA PRO A 98 -10.06 -9.46 -6.23
C PRO A 98 -10.46 -10.54 -5.22
N SER A 99 -10.35 -11.82 -5.56
CA SER A 99 -10.74 -12.93 -4.69
C SER A 99 -9.89 -13.04 -3.41
N ILE A 100 -8.68 -12.45 -3.43
CA ILE A 100 -7.78 -12.42 -2.27
C ILE A 100 -8.37 -11.57 -1.13
N PHE A 101 -9.13 -10.53 -1.46
CA PHE A 101 -9.70 -9.60 -0.49
C PHE A 101 -11.10 -10.00 -0.03
N GLN A 102 -11.31 -11.28 0.28
CA GLN A 102 -12.60 -11.75 0.78
C GLN A 102 -12.97 -11.04 2.09
N GLY A 103 -14.25 -10.63 2.19
CA GLY A 103 -14.76 -9.90 3.36
C GLY A 103 -14.52 -8.38 3.30
N PHE A 104 -13.84 -7.88 2.28
CA PHE A 104 -13.66 -6.44 2.05
C PHE A 104 -14.59 -5.91 0.96
N LYS A 105 -14.98 -4.65 1.08
CA LYS A 105 -15.65 -3.90 0.03
C LYS A 105 -14.62 -3.44 -0.99
N LEU A 106 -14.83 -3.74 -2.27
CA LEU A 106 -13.88 -3.42 -3.32
C LEU A 106 -14.39 -2.25 -4.17
N ILE A 107 -13.57 -1.21 -4.30
CA ILE A 107 -13.72 -0.15 -5.28
C ILE A 107 -12.75 -0.45 -6.43
N LYS A 108 -13.29 -0.98 -7.52
CA LYS A 108 -12.49 -1.39 -8.68
C LYS A 108 -12.16 -0.18 -9.56
N VAL A 109 -10.88 0.08 -9.77
CA VAL A 109 -10.34 1.14 -10.62
C VAL A 109 -10.07 0.58 -12.02
N PRO A 110 -10.40 1.28 -13.10
CA PRO A 110 -10.06 0.84 -14.44
C PRO A 110 -8.54 0.93 -14.69
N GLU A 111 -8.06 0.12 -15.62
CA GLU A 111 -6.62 0.00 -15.89
C GLU A 111 -5.97 1.33 -16.26
N GLU A 112 -6.63 2.13 -17.08
CA GLU A 112 -6.15 3.44 -17.53
C GLU A 112 -5.98 4.46 -16.38
N GLU A 113 -6.59 4.19 -15.22
CA GLU A 113 -6.45 5.02 -14.02
C GLU A 113 -5.71 4.29 -12.88
N VAL A 114 -4.91 3.25 -13.18
CA VAL A 114 -4.23 2.44 -12.14
C VAL A 114 -3.39 3.27 -11.19
N TYR A 115 -2.75 4.33 -11.65
CA TYR A 115 -1.98 5.22 -10.77
C TYR A 115 -2.82 5.81 -9.64
N ALA A 116 -4.12 6.00 -9.86
CA ALA A 116 -5.07 6.46 -8.85
C ALA A 116 -5.51 5.38 -7.85
N THR A 117 -4.96 4.18 -7.89
CA THR A 117 -5.10 3.21 -6.79
C THR A 117 -4.17 3.50 -5.62
N ASN A 118 -3.08 4.26 -5.85
CA ASN A 118 -2.17 4.70 -4.80
C ASN A 118 -2.79 5.91 -4.07
N LEU A 119 -3.50 5.62 -2.99
CA LEU A 119 -4.29 6.55 -2.20
C LEU A 119 -3.84 6.56 -0.74
N LEU A 120 -3.99 7.70 -0.07
CA LEU A 120 -3.77 7.80 1.36
C LEU A 120 -5.06 8.20 2.09
N TYR A 121 -5.56 7.31 2.93
CA TYR A 121 -6.67 7.60 3.83
C TYR A 121 -6.16 8.41 5.04
N ILE A 122 -6.76 9.57 5.29
CA ILE A 122 -6.36 10.49 6.35
C ILE A 122 -7.46 10.72 7.41
N GLY A 123 -8.39 9.76 7.53
CA GLY A 123 -9.49 9.87 8.49
C GLY A 123 -10.72 10.63 7.93
N ASP A 124 -11.83 10.61 8.66
CA ASP A 124 -13.07 11.34 8.34
C ASP A 124 -13.58 11.14 6.90
N LYS A 125 -13.36 9.95 6.34
CA LYS A 125 -13.64 9.62 4.93
C LYS A 125 -12.83 10.44 3.91
N LYS A 126 -11.82 11.19 4.34
CA LYS A 126 -10.92 11.94 3.46
C LYS A 126 -9.86 11.04 2.88
N VAL A 127 -9.61 11.19 1.59
CA VAL A 127 -8.63 10.39 0.84
C VAL A 127 -7.81 11.32 -0.04
N LEU A 128 -6.50 11.34 0.15
CA LEU A 128 -5.60 12.01 -0.79
C LEU A 128 -5.46 11.12 -2.02
N MET A 129 -5.59 11.73 -3.19
CA MET A 129 -5.46 11.04 -4.48
C MET A 129 -4.72 11.93 -5.48
N PRO A 130 -4.03 11.34 -6.47
CA PRO A 130 -3.48 12.12 -7.57
C PRO A 130 -4.62 12.77 -8.38
N GLU A 131 -4.39 14.00 -8.85
CA GLU A 131 -5.32 14.69 -9.74
C GLU A 131 -5.36 14.07 -11.14
N GLY A 132 -6.43 14.31 -11.89
CA GLY A 132 -6.57 13.88 -13.29
C GLY A 132 -7.22 12.51 -13.49
N TYR A 133 -7.78 11.88 -12.45
CA TYR A 133 -8.39 10.55 -12.48
C TYR A 133 -9.89 10.58 -12.13
N PRO A 134 -10.75 11.11 -13.04
CA PRO A 134 -12.14 11.39 -12.73
C PRO A 134 -12.98 10.15 -12.44
N LYS A 135 -12.71 9.01 -13.11
CA LYS A 135 -13.49 7.78 -12.89
C LYS A 135 -13.26 7.23 -11.47
N THR A 136 -12.02 7.25 -11.02
CA THR A 136 -11.66 6.83 -9.66
C THR A 136 -12.23 7.78 -8.62
N ARG A 137 -12.06 9.09 -8.81
CA ARG A 137 -12.65 10.12 -7.95
C ARG A 137 -14.16 9.92 -7.77
N ASP A 138 -14.89 9.72 -8.87
CA ASP A 138 -16.34 9.58 -8.84
C ASP A 138 -16.77 8.27 -8.16
N LYS A 139 -16.01 7.18 -8.31
CA LYS A 139 -16.23 5.93 -7.57
C LYS A 139 -16.02 6.12 -6.06
N LEU A 140 -14.97 6.84 -5.66
CA LEU A 140 -14.73 7.18 -4.25
C LEU A 140 -15.87 8.00 -3.67
N ARG A 141 -16.35 9.03 -4.38
CA ARG A 141 -17.51 9.84 -3.95
C ARG A 141 -18.78 9.01 -3.82
N LYS A 142 -19.08 8.14 -4.78
CA LYS A 142 -20.22 7.21 -4.72
C LYS A 142 -20.13 6.25 -3.54
N ALA A 143 -18.93 5.86 -3.14
CA ALA A 143 -18.68 5.03 -1.96
C ALA A 143 -18.70 5.82 -0.63
N GLY A 144 -18.96 7.15 -0.68
CA GLY A 144 -19.09 8.02 0.48
C GLY A 144 -17.78 8.59 1.00
N PHE A 145 -16.69 8.48 0.24
CA PHE A 145 -15.41 9.13 0.55
C PHE A 145 -15.35 10.57 0.04
N LYS A 146 -14.43 11.33 0.59
CA LYS A 146 -14.15 12.74 0.23
C LYS A 146 -12.76 12.82 -0.39
N PRO A 147 -12.62 12.57 -1.71
CA PRO A 147 -11.33 12.65 -2.37
C PRO A 147 -10.82 14.10 -2.40
N ILE A 148 -9.54 14.25 -2.04
CA ILE A 148 -8.76 15.47 -2.11
C ILE A 148 -7.68 15.25 -3.17
N GLU A 149 -7.82 15.93 -4.30
CA GLU A 149 -6.91 15.79 -5.43
C GLU A 149 -5.64 16.62 -5.18
N VAL A 150 -4.46 16.00 -5.41
CA VAL A 150 -3.16 16.65 -5.27
C VAL A 150 -2.34 16.48 -6.54
N ASN A 151 -1.63 17.52 -6.94
CA ASN A 151 -0.75 17.45 -8.10
C ASN A 151 0.53 16.69 -7.76
N LEU A 152 0.73 15.56 -8.41
CA LEU A 152 1.90 14.70 -8.27
C LEU A 152 2.70 14.55 -9.57
N SER A 153 2.50 15.44 -10.54
CA SER A 153 3.08 15.32 -11.89
C SER A 153 4.61 15.18 -11.89
N GLU A 154 5.30 15.87 -11.00
CA GLU A 154 6.76 15.78 -10.89
C GLU A 154 7.20 14.49 -10.18
N PHE A 155 6.48 14.07 -9.16
CA PHE A 155 6.78 12.83 -8.42
C PHE A 155 6.51 11.59 -9.27
N TRP A 156 5.47 11.63 -10.11
CA TRP A 156 5.14 10.55 -11.04
C TRP A 156 6.27 10.25 -12.04
N LYS A 157 7.05 11.24 -12.43
CA LYS A 157 8.24 11.05 -13.28
C LYS A 157 9.30 10.14 -12.66
N GLY A 158 9.28 10.00 -11.33
CA GLY A 158 10.14 9.09 -10.56
C GLY A 158 9.36 7.91 -9.93
N ASP A 159 8.23 7.53 -10.52
CA ASP A 159 7.33 6.47 -10.02
C ASP A 159 6.78 6.72 -8.60
N GLY A 160 6.83 7.97 -8.11
CA GLY A 160 6.35 8.36 -6.79
C GLY A 160 4.84 8.53 -6.76
N GLY A 161 4.19 7.91 -5.77
CA GLY A 161 2.75 8.08 -5.48
C GLY A 161 2.51 8.76 -4.13
N VAL A 162 1.26 8.97 -3.77
CA VAL A 162 0.87 9.63 -2.50
C VAL A 162 1.48 8.92 -1.29
N THR A 163 1.44 7.59 -1.27
CA THR A 163 1.97 6.79 -0.15
C THR A 163 3.49 6.81 -0.07
N CYS A 164 4.19 7.02 -1.19
CA CYS A 164 5.66 7.15 -1.20
C CYS A 164 6.14 8.41 -0.48
N LEU A 165 5.27 9.42 -0.36
CA LEU A 165 5.55 10.71 0.26
C LEU A 165 5.03 10.80 1.71
N SER A 166 4.59 9.69 2.28
CA SER A 166 3.97 9.64 3.60
C SER A 166 4.54 8.49 4.43
N LEU A 167 4.58 8.68 5.74
CA LEU A 167 4.92 7.66 6.73
C LEU A 167 3.88 7.74 7.84
N PRO A 168 2.72 7.06 7.69
CA PRO A 168 1.72 7.01 8.74
C PRO A 168 2.18 6.13 9.90
N PHE A 169 2.00 6.59 11.13
CA PHE A 169 2.33 5.87 12.37
C PHE A 169 1.37 6.25 13.50
#